data_3c4c2224dd22da3998b4e1b0e1fea497
#
_entry.id   3c4c2224dd22da3998b4e1b0e1fea497
#
_cell.length_a   1.000
_cell.length_b   1.000
_cell.length_c   1.000
_cell.angle_alpha   90.00
_cell.angle_beta   90.00
_cell.angle_gamma   90.00
#
_symmetry.space_group_name_H-M   'P 1'
#
loop_
_entity.id
_entity.type
_entity.pdbx_description
1 polymer ?
#
loop_
_entity_poly.entity_id
_entity_poly.type
_entity_poly.pdbx_seq_one_letter_code
_entity_poly.pdbx_strand_id
1 'polypeptide(L)'
;MVLQLFYRYRLFSFGVTMISMSAFEVLGPIMVGPSSSHTAGALRIALVARSLAPKQLERVEFWLYNSFSHTHLGHGTDYALIAGILGLAPDDTRVREALTLAEEAHLNYSVIEKGDDETLHPNTVEIHLYGTDNVHVSVMGESVGGGRIRISGVNGVRIRMSGDMPTIFVSHRDKPGVLAALTNILATQNINVATMRTFRSERGGFAHTVFEIDEPIEQKVLDLFQLAPHVSYAAQVSIPGAAPQVTNDVLSGAFDNGADLLARCSKTGASIGQIMRQREKDLRPDADVDAEMAHVLEIMRDEVHDTIKTPRQSIGGLLNGQAKTVANTPAAISSALMGTTQTRAVAYAMAVLERSATMGVIVAAPTAGASGVVPGSLISVAEEIGATDEQVISALWNASAIGAILTTNASVSGAEGGCQAEVGSAAAMSASALTELLGGTPQQCLDAASIAISNLLGLVCDPVRGLVEYPCQDRNAIGVAAAVSSSQLALAGVGNPIPFDEVAHAMAEVGAALPVSLRETAKGGLAATPSAPTACASCTGCAPLDQALIDAERMLSSNTRDVPCA
;
A
#
# COMPACT_ATOMS: atom_id res chain seq x y z
N MET A 1 36.97 3.74 -12.56
CA MET A 1 37.18 4.31 -11.22
C MET A 1 36.21 5.41 -10.84
N VAL A 2 35.47 5.99 -11.78
CA VAL A 2 34.42 7.01 -11.51
C VAL A 2 33.02 6.38 -11.33
N LEU A 3 32.74 5.23 -11.92
CA LEU A 3 31.46 4.52 -11.78
C LEU A 3 31.23 3.83 -10.41
N GLN A 4 32.29 3.54 -9.66
CA GLN A 4 32.17 2.91 -8.33
C GLN A 4 31.84 3.91 -7.20
N LEU A 5 32.00 5.21 -7.41
CA LEU A 5 31.69 6.24 -6.42
C LEU A 5 30.21 6.67 -6.42
N PHE A 6 29.48 6.49 -7.54
CA PHE A 6 28.04 6.77 -7.60
C PHE A 6 27.17 5.70 -6.93
N TYR A 7 27.68 4.47 -6.78
CA TYR A 7 26.97 3.36 -6.12
C TYR A 7 26.86 3.51 -4.59
N ARG A 8 27.68 4.38 -3.98
CA ARG A 8 27.73 4.53 -2.51
C ARG A 8 26.86 5.65 -1.94
N TYR A 9 26.28 6.52 -2.75
CA TYR A 9 25.55 7.71 -2.26
C TYR A 9 24.03 7.62 -2.29
N ARG A 10 23.42 6.56 -2.84
CA ARG A 10 21.96 6.37 -2.88
C ARG A 10 21.40 5.34 -1.88
N LEU A 11 22.24 4.73 -1.05
CA LEU A 11 21.82 3.72 -0.05
C LEU A 11 21.34 4.32 1.29
N PHE A 12 21.05 5.61 1.37
CA PHE A 12 20.70 6.27 2.64
C PHE A 12 19.30 6.92 2.69
N SER A 13 18.34 6.49 1.90
CA SER A 13 17.01 7.14 1.98
C SER A 13 15.84 6.26 2.42
N PHE A 14 15.99 4.96 2.61
CA PHE A 14 14.92 4.14 3.18
C PHE A 14 15.48 3.27 4.30
N GLY A 15 15.05 3.56 5.53
CA GLY A 15 15.46 2.84 6.74
C GLY A 15 14.79 1.48 6.93
N VAL A 16 14.39 0.80 5.85
CA VAL A 16 13.97 -0.59 5.84
C VAL A 16 15.01 -1.34 5.04
N THR A 17 15.79 -2.17 5.70
CA THR A 17 16.63 -3.16 5.03
C THR A 17 15.73 -4.31 4.61
N MET A 18 15.99 -4.97 3.47
CA MET A 18 15.29 -6.18 3.03
C MET A 18 15.23 -7.25 4.13
N ILE A 19 16.20 -7.25 5.03
CA ILE A 19 16.34 -8.18 6.15
C ILE A 19 15.12 -8.15 7.10
N SER A 20 14.42 -7.02 7.21
CA SER A 20 13.29 -6.86 8.14
C SER A 20 11.90 -6.87 7.49
N MET A 21 11.77 -6.95 6.16
CA MET A 21 10.47 -6.94 5.48
C MET A 21 9.78 -8.30 5.57
N SER A 22 8.60 -8.35 6.17
CA SER A 22 7.76 -9.54 6.24
C SER A 22 7.13 -9.87 4.87
N ALA A 23 6.86 -11.14 4.63
CA ALA A 23 6.06 -11.60 3.49
C ALA A 23 4.66 -10.97 3.47
N PHE A 24 4.09 -10.72 4.64
CA PHE A 24 2.77 -10.13 4.84
C PHE A 24 2.73 -8.61 4.66
N GLU A 25 3.89 -7.96 4.51
CA GLU A 25 3.97 -6.58 4.01
C GLU A 25 3.92 -6.50 2.49
N VAL A 26 4.16 -7.62 1.81
CA VAL A 26 4.13 -7.78 0.35
C VAL A 26 2.81 -8.38 -0.14
N LEU A 27 2.35 -9.45 0.52
CA LEU A 27 1.01 -10.04 0.38
C LEU A 27 0.15 -9.53 1.52
N GLY A 28 -0.12 -8.23 1.48
CA GLY A 28 -0.81 -7.48 2.50
C GLY A 28 -0.65 -5.96 2.31
N PRO A 29 -1.25 -5.15 3.19
CA PRO A 29 -2.14 -5.60 4.25
C PRO A 29 -3.44 -6.21 3.73
N ILE A 30 -4.10 -7.05 4.57
CA ILE A 30 -5.53 -7.31 4.42
C ILE A 30 -6.23 -5.99 4.75
N MET A 31 -7.04 -5.49 3.83
CA MET A 31 -7.56 -4.14 3.95
C MET A 31 -8.90 -3.95 3.24
N VAL A 32 -9.62 -2.92 3.64
CA VAL A 32 -10.82 -2.44 2.94
C VAL A 32 -10.44 -1.30 2.00
N GLY A 33 -10.95 -1.35 0.78
CA GLY A 33 -10.92 -0.23 -0.16
C GLY A 33 -9.83 -0.31 -1.24
N PRO A 34 -9.84 0.67 -2.17
CA PRO A 34 -9.19 0.51 -3.47
C PRO A 34 -7.70 0.88 -3.50
N SER A 35 -7.15 1.49 -2.45
CA SER A 35 -5.76 1.97 -2.47
C SER A 35 -5.01 1.67 -1.19
N SER A 36 -3.88 0.96 -1.28
CA SER A 36 -3.02 0.73 -0.13
C SER A 36 -2.38 2.03 0.41
N SER A 37 -2.06 2.99 -0.46
CA SER A 37 -1.53 4.30 -0.04
C SER A 37 -2.62 5.26 0.42
N HIS A 38 -3.69 5.43 -0.37
CA HIS A 38 -4.72 6.45 -0.14
C HIS A 38 -5.83 5.98 0.82
N THR A 39 -6.02 4.67 1.00
CA THR A 39 -7.01 4.12 1.94
C THR A 39 -6.33 3.56 3.18
N ALA A 40 -5.59 2.44 3.09
CA ALA A 40 -4.98 1.82 4.27
C ALA A 40 -3.93 2.72 4.93
N GLY A 41 -3.07 3.39 4.15
CA GLY A 41 -2.09 4.33 4.68
C GLY A 41 -2.72 5.55 5.36
N ALA A 42 -3.76 6.14 4.75
CA ALA A 42 -4.50 7.26 5.34
C ALA A 42 -5.19 6.85 6.66
N LEU A 43 -5.82 5.67 6.69
CA LEU A 43 -6.44 5.12 7.89
C LEU A 43 -5.41 4.92 9.01
N ARG A 44 -4.24 4.36 8.72
CA ARG A 44 -3.16 4.17 9.69
C ARG A 44 -2.62 5.49 10.23
N ILE A 45 -2.48 6.53 9.39
CA ILE A 45 -2.12 7.88 9.86
C ILE A 45 -3.17 8.42 10.81
N ALA A 46 -4.45 8.25 10.50
CA ALA A 46 -5.55 8.69 11.36
C ALA A 46 -5.61 7.91 12.68
N LEU A 47 -5.28 6.61 12.71
CA LEU A 47 -5.14 5.83 13.94
C LEU A 47 -4.02 6.37 14.86
N VAL A 48 -2.89 6.78 14.27
CA VAL A 48 -1.82 7.45 15.03
C VAL A 48 -2.33 8.78 15.58
N ALA A 49 -2.98 9.60 14.76
CA ALA A 49 -3.54 10.87 15.20
C ALA A 49 -4.56 10.69 16.33
N ARG A 50 -5.44 9.67 16.21
CA ARG A 50 -6.36 9.27 17.28
C ARG A 50 -5.65 8.95 18.60
N SER A 51 -4.54 8.21 18.55
CA SER A 51 -3.75 7.86 19.75
C SER A 51 -3.16 9.07 20.45
N LEU A 52 -2.98 10.18 19.71
CA LEU A 52 -2.47 11.46 20.22
C LEU A 52 -3.60 12.47 20.51
N ALA A 53 -4.86 12.10 20.28
CA ALA A 53 -6.01 13.00 20.40
C ALA A 53 -6.24 13.48 21.84
N PRO A 54 -6.84 14.67 22.03
CA PRO A 54 -7.40 15.10 23.31
C PRO A 54 -8.40 14.06 23.87
N LYS A 55 -8.49 13.95 25.18
CA LYS A 55 -9.40 12.98 25.86
C LYS A 55 -10.86 13.11 25.42
N GLN A 56 -11.31 14.32 25.16
CA GLN A 56 -12.66 14.62 24.64
C GLN A 56 -12.50 15.37 23.32
N LEU A 57 -12.56 14.63 22.23
CA LEU A 57 -12.45 15.14 20.87
C LEU A 57 -13.76 15.84 20.48
N GLU A 58 -13.69 17.09 20.07
CA GLU A 58 -14.83 17.90 19.64
C GLU A 58 -14.93 17.97 18.11
N ARG A 59 -13.77 18.20 17.44
CA ARG A 59 -13.71 18.43 16.02
C ARG A 59 -12.39 17.95 15.43
N VAL A 60 -12.45 17.48 14.17
CA VAL A 60 -11.28 17.06 13.38
C VAL A 60 -11.28 17.80 12.05
N GLU A 61 -10.10 18.27 11.61
CA GLU A 61 -9.88 18.76 10.26
C GLU A 61 -8.79 17.93 9.58
N PHE A 62 -9.05 17.49 8.35
CA PHE A 62 -8.10 16.77 7.52
C PHE A 62 -7.62 17.70 6.40
N TRP A 63 -6.36 18.11 6.46
CA TRP A 63 -5.74 18.96 5.46
C TRP A 63 -4.97 18.09 4.49
N LEU A 64 -5.46 17.97 3.25
CA LEU A 64 -4.92 17.08 2.23
C LEU A 64 -3.99 17.84 1.28
N TYR A 65 -2.83 17.26 0.99
CA TYR A 65 -1.83 17.84 0.09
C TYR A 65 -1.56 16.94 -1.11
N ASN A 66 -1.14 17.53 -2.22
CA ASN A 66 -0.68 16.86 -3.43
C ASN A 66 -1.68 15.78 -3.92
N SER A 67 -1.25 14.54 -4.13
CA SER A 67 -2.10 13.45 -4.63
C SER A 67 -3.33 13.23 -3.74
N PHE A 68 -3.20 13.28 -2.42
CA PHE A 68 -4.35 13.17 -1.52
C PHE A 68 -5.39 14.26 -1.77
N SER A 69 -4.96 15.51 -2.02
CA SER A 69 -5.86 16.63 -2.32
C SER A 69 -6.66 16.43 -3.60
N HIS A 70 -6.08 15.76 -4.60
CA HIS A 70 -6.70 15.63 -5.92
C HIS A 70 -7.50 14.34 -6.12
N THR A 71 -7.28 13.32 -5.28
CA THR A 71 -7.81 11.97 -5.53
C THR A 71 -8.59 11.36 -4.36
N HIS A 72 -8.73 12.07 -3.23
CA HIS A 72 -9.29 11.54 -1.98
C HIS A 72 -10.68 10.90 -2.14
N LEU A 73 -11.58 11.53 -2.91
CA LEU A 73 -12.93 11.00 -3.16
C LEU A 73 -12.88 9.65 -3.88
N GLY A 74 -12.06 9.57 -4.93
CA GLY A 74 -11.97 8.38 -5.79
C GLY A 74 -11.25 7.19 -5.14
N HIS A 75 -10.39 7.46 -4.15
CA HIS A 75 -9.64 6.45 -3.44
C HIS A 75 -10.25 6.08 -2.07
N GLY A 76 -11.39 6.65 -1.70
CA GLY A 76 -11.99 6.41 -0.39
C GLY A 76 -11.15 6.93 0.79
N THR A 77 -10.31 7.95 0.56
CA THR A 77 -9.43 8.51 1.60
C THR A 77 -10.24 9.12 2.74
N ASP A 78 -11.35 9.77 2.43
CA ASP A 78 -12.26 10.36 3.43
C ASP A 78 -12.82 9.29 4.36
N TYR A 79 -13.30 8.17 3.80
CA TYR A 79 -13.76 7.03 4.59
C TYR A 79 -12.66 6.49 5.49
N ALA A 80 -11.44 6.37 4.95
CA ALA A 80 -10.29 5.84 5.66
C ALA A 80 -9.84 6.74 6.82
N LEU A 81 -9.74 8.05 6.59
CA LEU A 81 -9.36 9.02 7.63
C LEU A 81 -10.38 9.04 8.78
N ILE A 82 -11.67 9.07 8.44
CA ILE A 82 -12.75 9.06 9.42
C ILE A 82 -12.77 7.72 10.17
N ALA A 83 -12.64 6.59 9.47
CA ALA A 83 -12.55 5.25 10.08
C ALA A 83 -11.39 5.17 11.10
N GLY A 84 -10.22 5.70 10.75
CA GLY A 84 -9.08 5.74 11.64
C GLY A 84 -9.32 6.59 12.88
N ILE A 85 -9.98 7.76 12.76
CA ILE A 85 -10.39 8.57 13.91
C ILE A 85 -11.43 7.84 14.78
N LEU A 86 -12.31 7.06 14.17
CA LEU A 86 -13.26 6.20 14.91
C LEU A 86 -12.57 4.96 15.54
N GLY A 87 -11.34 4.63 15.14
CA GLY A 87 -10.53 3.54 15.69
C GLY A 87 -10.80 2.20 15.03
N LEU A 88 -11.32 2.19 13.80
CA LEU A 88 -11.48 0.96 13.02
C LEU A 88 -10.13 0.48 12.49
N ALA A 89 -9.94 -0.83 12.44
CA ALA A 89 -8.76 -1.45 11.84
C ALA A 89 -8.82 -1.38 10.29
N PRO A 90 -7.68 -1.47 9.59
CA PRO A 90 -7.65 -1.41 8.12
C PRO A 90 -8.49 -2.48 7.41
N ASP A 91 -8.69 -3.63 8.03
CA ASP A 91 -9.46 -4.78 7.53
C ASP A 91 -10.91 -4.80 8.04
N ASP A 92 -11.31 -3.84 8.88
CA ASP A 92 -12.67 -3.77 9.42
C ASP A 92 -13.68 -3.43 8.31
N THR A 93 -14.63 -4.33 8.06
CA THR A 93 -15.65 -4.15 7.01
C THR A 93 -16.51 -2.90 7.18
N ARG A 94 -16.58 -2.34 8.39
CA ARG A 94 -17.31 -1.10 8.69
C ARG A 94 -16.62 0.16 8.17
N VAL A 95 -15.38 0.08 7.69
CA VAL A 95 -14.68 1.22 7.05
C VAL A 95 -15.53 1.83 5.92
N ARG A 96 -16.24 1.01 5.14
CA ARG A 96 -17.16 1.48 4.09
C ARG A 96 -18.35 2.28 4.62
N GLU A 97 -18.66 2.17 5.91
CA GLU A 97 -19.78 2.84 6.58
C GLU A 97 -19.27 4.00 7.48
N ALA A 98 -17.98 4.37 7.36
CA ALA A 98 -17.32 5.32 8.26
C ALA A 98 -18.03 6.68 8.33
N LEU A 99 -18.61 7.17 7.22
CA LEU A 99 -19.35 8.44 7.21
C LEU A 99 -20.61 8.35 8.07
N THR A 100 -21.40 7.28 7.92
CA THR A 100 -22.58 7.02 8.74
C THR A 100 -22.22 6.84 10.22
N LEU A 101 -21.15 6.08 10.49
CA LEU A 101 -20.66 5.90 11.87
C LEU A 101 -20.18 7.21 12.49
N ALA A 102 -19.62 8.12 11.69
CA ALA A 102 -19.25 9.45 12.16
C ALA A 102 -20.47 10.30 12.54
N GLU A 103 -21.55 10.24 11.76
CA GLU A 103 -22.82 10.90 12.07
C GLU A 103 -23.41 10.34 13.36
N GLU A 104 -23.46 9.01 13.52
CA GLU A 104 -23.94 8.32 14.72
C GLU A 104 -23.10 8.68 15.97
N ALA A 105 -21.79 8.80 15.80
CA ALA A 105 -20.87 9.22 16.86
C ALA A 105 -20.88 10.73 17.12
N HIS A 106 -21.64 11.51 16.38
CA HIS A 106 -21.64 12.99 16.44
C HIS A 106 -20.24 13.60 16.24
N LEU A 107 -19.39 12.96 15.42
CA LEU A 107 -18.06 13.44 15.11
C LEU A 107 -18.16 14.63 14.15
N ASN A 108 -17.75 15.81 14.60
CA ASN A 108 -17.64 16.98 13.75
C ASN A 108 -16.32 16.92 12.97
N TYR A 109 -16.37 16.86 11.64
CA TYR A 109 -15.18 16.80 10.81
C TYR A 109 -15.28 17.67 9.56
N SER A 110 -14.12 18.01 8.99
CA SER A 110 -14.01 18.65 7.68
C SER A 110 -12.79 18.15 6.93
N VAL A 111 -12.94 18.03 5.61
CA VAL A 111 -11.85 17.71 4.67
C VAL A 111 -11.51 18.99 3.90
N ILE A 112 -10.23 19.37 3.88
CA ILE A 112 -9.75 20.63 3.31
C ILE A 112 -8.65 20.31 2.31
N GLU A 113 -8.92 20.55 1.04
CA GLU A 113 -7.95 20.45 -0.04
C GLU A 113 -6.97 21.61 0.02
N LYS A 114 -5.68 21.33 0.25
CA LYS A 114 -4.62 22.35 0.30
C LYS A 114 -3.90 22.54 -1.02
N GLY A 115 -4.16 21.65 -2.00
CA GLY A 115 -3.49 21.68 -3.30
C GLY A 115 -2.05 21.15 -3.26
N ASP A 116 -1.24 21.64 -4.19
CA ASP A 116 0.12 21.16 -4.39
C ASP A 116 1.13 21.89 -3.49
N ASP A 117 2.01 21.12 -2.85
CA ASP A 117 3.21 21.59 -2.16
C ASP A 117 4.38 20.64 -2.50
N GLU A 118 5.27 21.07 -3.38
CA GLU A 118 6.41 20.28 -3.86
C GLU A 118 7.43 19.94 -2.77
N THR A 119 7.36 20.59 -1.60
CA THR A 119 8.25 20.31 -0.47
C THR A 119 7.77 19.13 0.39
N LEU A 120 6.53 18.67 0.18
CA LEU A 120 5.89 17.58 0.89
C LEU A 120 5.85 16.31 0.04
N HIS A 121 5.71 15.18 0.73
CA HIS A 121 5.49 13.89 0.07
C HIS A 121 4.17 13.90 -0.72
N PRO A 122 4.06 13.22 -1.89
CA PRO A 122 2.82 13.19 -2.67
C PRO A 122 1.56 12.82 -1.87
N ASN A 123 1.67 11.91 -0.92
CA ASN A 123 0.55 11.41 -0.11
C ASN A 123 0.65 11.93 1.32
N THR A 124 0.54 13.25 1.50
CA THR A 124 0.63 13.91 2.82
C THR A 124 -0.75 14.36 3.30
N VAL A 125 -1.04 14.12 4.56
CA VAL A 125 -2.17 14.67 5.30
C VAL A 125 -1.70 15.29 6.61
N GLU A 126 -2.25 16.46 6.97
CA GLU A 126 -2.13 17.03 8.32
C GLU A 126 -3.49 16.95 9.00
N ILE A 127 -3.56 16.27 10.14
CA ILE A 127 -4.78 16.03 10.91
C ILE A 127 -4.78 16.93 12.13
N HIS A 128 -5.74 17.83 12.21
CA HIS A 128 -5.93 18.75 13.33
C HIS A 128 -7.06 18.25 14.22
N LEU A 129 -6.75 18.02 15.49
CA LEU A 129 -7.64 17.46 16.49
C LEU A 129 -7.90 18.53 17.56
N TYR A 130 -9.15 18.90 17.76
CA TYR A 130 -9.57 19.93 18.70
C TYR A 130 -10.38 19.29 19.82
N GLY A 131 -9.95 19.54 21.07
CA GLY A 131 -10.65 19.07 22.26
C GLY A 131 -11.55 20.15 22.87
N THR A 132 -12.52 19.72 23.67
CA THR A 132 -13.45 20.62 24.40
C THR A 132 -12.77 21.53 25.42
N ASP A 133 -11.54 21.21 25.83
CA ASP A 133 -10.69 21.95 26.78
C ASP A 133 -9.75 22.96 26.09
N ASN A 134 -10.00 23.31 24.84
CA ASN A 134 -9.13 24.12 23.97
C ASN A 134 -7.75 23.48 23.71
N VAL A 135 -7.59 22.20 23.96
CA VAL A 135 -6.39 21.46 23.53
C VAL A 135 -6.45 21.26 22.02
N HIS A 136 -5.38 21.60 21.34
CA HIS A 136 -5.20 21.37 19.90
C HIS A 136 -3.96 20.52 19.67
N VAL A 137 -4.12 19.45 18.89
CA VAL A 137 -3.02 18.60 18.44
C VAL A 137 -3.05 18.54 16.93
N SER A 138 -1.90 18.77 16.28
CA SER A 138 -1.75 18.51 14.84
C SER A 138 -0.77 17.36 14.61
N VAL A 139 -1.10 16.49 13.67
CA VAL A 139 -0.29 15.34 13.25
C VAL A 139 -0.13 15.37 11.74
N MET A 140 1.10 15.52 11.27
CA MET A 140 1.43 15.41 9.85
C MET A 140 1.94 14.01 9.56
N GLY A 141 1.29 13.33 8.62
CA GLY A 141 1.61 11.98 8.21
C GLY A 141 1.72 11.84 6.69
N GLU A 142 2.54 10.91 6.27
CA GLU A 142 2.83 10.59 4.88
C GLU A 142 2.60 9.09 4.65
N SER A 143 1.85 8.74 3.61
CA SER A 143 1.72 7.35 3.17
C SER A 143 2.80 7.04 2.13
N VAL A 144 3.72 6.13 2.49
CA VAL A 144 4.93 5.85 1.71
C VAL A 144 4.81 4.60 0.83
N GLY A 145 3.58 4.15 0.56
CA GLY A 145 3.29 2.99 -0.30
C GLY A 145 3.11 1.68 0.47
N GLY A 146 2.35 0.74 -0.11
CA GLY A 146 2.07 -0.58 0.51
C GLY A 146 1.36 -0.50 1.87
N GLY A 147 0.60 0.54 2.15
CA GLY A 147 -0.02 0.77 3.46
C GLY A 147 0.95 1.25 4.56
N ARG A 148 2.24 1.39 4.27
CA ARG A 148 3.23 1.92 5.22
C ARG A 148 3.09 3.43 5.37
N ILE A 149 3.40 3.92 6.56
CA ILE A 149 3.28 5.34 6.89
C ILE A 149 4.55 5.91 7.50
N ARG A 150 4.64 7.21 7.49
CA ARG A 150 5.63 7.98 8.22
C ARG A 150 4.96 9.20 8.84
N ILE A 151 5.01 9.33 10.15
CA ILE A 151 4.62 10.57 10.83
C ILE A 151 5.82 11.50 10.80
N SER A 152 5.65 12.63 10.13
CA SER A 152 6.71 13.61 9.87
C SER A 152 6.61 14.85 10.75
N GLY A 153 5.49 15.05 11.45
CA GLY A 153 5.30 16.19 12.35
C GLY A 153 4.23 15.99 13.41
N VAL A 154 4.46 16.56 14.59
CA VAL A 154 3.45 16.71 15.65
C VAL A 154 3.56 18.13 16.23
N ASN A 155 2.44 18.86 16.27
CA ASN A 155 2.37 20.24 16.77
C ASN A 155 3.45 21.16 16.17
N GLY A 156 3.69 21.05 14.85
CA GLY A 156 4.68 21.83 14.13
C GLY A 156 6.14 21.44 14.37
N VAL A 157 6.42 20.48 15.23
CA VAL A 157 7.77 19.93 15.43
C VAL A 157 7.98 18.75 14.48
N ARG A 158 9.02 18.79 13.65
CA ARG A 158 9.39 17.68 12.78
C ARG A 158 9.81 16.49 13.63
N ILE A 159 9.22 15.33 13.38
CA ILE A 159 9.56 14.05 14.01
C ILE A 159 9.76 12.97 12.95
N ARG A 160 10.12 11.77 13.37
CA ARG A 160 10.12 10.59 12.51
C ARG A 160 9.65 9.39 13.32
N MET A 161 8.50 8.82 12.93
CA MET A 161 7.89 7.63 13.53
C MET A 161 7.19 6.84 12.43
N SER A 162 7.40 5.53 12.39
CA SER A 162 6.80 4.66 11.36
C SER A 162 5.42 4.13 11.77
N GLY A 163 5.21 3.94 13.08
CA GLY A 163 4.01 3.26 13.59
C GLY A 163 4.03 1.74 13.41
N ASP A 164 5.16 1.16 12.96
CA ASP A 164 5.29 -0.29 12.76
C ASP A 164 5.58 -1.02 14.09
N MET A 165 6.05 -0.31 15.09
CA MET A 165 6.30 -0.82 16.44
C MET A 165 5.42 -0.11 17.46
N PRO A 166 5.08 -0.78 18.59
CA PRO A 166 4.51 -0.09 19.74
C PRO A 166 5.40 1.08 20.13
N THR A 167 4.83 2.27 20.23
CA THR A 167 5.60 3.50 20.38
C THR A 167 5.09 4.31 21.56
N ILE A 168 5.99 4.78 22.43
CA ILE A 168 5.68 5.77 23.47
C ILE A 168 6.10 7.14 22.94
N PHE A 169 5.12 8.02 22.76
CA PHE A 169 5.33 9.42 22.41
C PHE A 169 5.25 10.28 23.66
N VAL A 170 6.30 11.08 23.92
CA VAL A 170 6.37 11.95 25.10
C VAL A 170 6.67 13.38 24.67
N SER A 171 5.79 14.32 25.01
CA SER A 171 6.01 15.76 24.87
C SER A 171 6.51 16.34 26.18
N HIS A 172 7.62 17.04 26.14
CA HIS A 172 8.27 17.58 27.35
C HIS A 172 9.02 18.88 27.08
N ARG A 173 9.50 19.56 28.15
CA ARG A 173 10.46 20.67 28.03
C ARG A 173 11.86 20.12 27.81
N ASP A 174 12.63 20.78 26.93
CA ASP A 174 14.05 20.47 26.71
C ASP A 174 14.90 20.94 27.91
N LYS A 175 14.98 20.10 28.93
CA LYS A 175 15.69 20.34 30.22
C LYS A 175 16.64 19.19 30.52
N PRO A 176 17.82 19.48 31.13
CA PRO A 176 18.69 18.44 31.65
C PRO A 176 17.94 17.53 32.65
N GLY A 177 18.21 16.22 32.54
CA GLY A 177 17.62 15.19 33.41
C GLY A 177 16.30 14.60 32.93
N VAL A 178 15.57 15.24 32.01
CA VAL A 178 14.29 14.71 31.51
C VAL A 178 14.48 13.34 30.84
N LEU A 179 15.39 13.22 29.87
CA LEU A 179 15.64 11.94 29.20
C LEU A 179 16.10 10.85 30.18
N ALA A 180 16.91 11.20 31.19
CA ALA A 180 17.31 10.26 32.23
C ALA A 180 16.11 9.77 33.07
N ALA A 181 15.17 10.64 33.40
CA ALA A 181 13.93 10.26 34.08
C ALA A 181 13.08 9.32 33.24
N LEU A 182 12.89 9.63 31.94
CA LEU A 182 12.11 8.81 31.02
C LEU A 182 12.72 7.42 30.82
N THR A 183 14.04 7.33 30.57
CA THR A 183 14.72 6.04 30.41
C THR A 183 14.78 5.24 31.71
N ASN A 184 14.82 5.88 32.87
CA ASN A 184 14.76 5.18 34.15
C ASN A 184 13.38 4.54 34.39
N ILE A 185 12.28 5.15 33.91
CA ILE A 185 10.95 4.52 33.97
C ILE A 185 10.98 3.22 33.17
N LEU A 186 11.49 3.24 31.92
CA LEU A 186 11.58 2.04 31.07
C LEU A 186 12.42 0.95 31.71
N ALA A 187 13.60 1.31 32.22
CA ALA A 187 14.52 0.37 32.88
C ALA A 187 13.90 -0.28 34.12
N THR A 188 13.20 0.50 34.98
CA THR A 188 12.57 -0.01 36.21
C THR A 188 11.35 -0.89 35.92
N GLN A 189 10.72 -0.71 34.78
CA GLN A 189 9.60 -1.54 34.32
C GLN A 189 10.05 -2.71 33.41
N ASN A 190 11.37 -2.90 33.25
CA ASN A 190 11.95 -3.95 32.41
C ASN A 190 11.48 -3.90 30.94
N ILE A 191 11.30 -2.67 30.40
CA ILE A 191 10.87 -2.45 29.03
C ILE A 191 12.10 -2.26 28.15
N ASN A 192 12.23 -3.09 27.10
CA ASN A 192 13.28 -2.94 26.12
C ASN A 192 12.94 -1.86 25.09
N VAL A 193 13.94 -1.09 24.68
CA VAL A 193 13.81 0.03 23.74
C VAL A 193 14.58 -0.33 22.47
N ALA A 194 13.86 -0.47 21.36
CA ALA A 194 14.45 -0.71 20.06
C ALA A 194 15.09 0.57 19.49
N THR A 195 14.36 1.69 19.56
CA THR A 195 14.91 3.00 19.19
C THR A 195 14.44 4.10 20.14
N MET A 196 15.28 5.11 20.31
CA MET A 196 14.93 6.35 21.01
C MET A 196 15.38 7.53 20.16
N ARG A 197 14.46 8.46 19.88
CA ARG A 197 14.74 9.69 19.14
C ARG A 197 14.10 10.88 19.84
N THR A 198 14.89 11.96 19.99
CA THR A 198 14.37 13.22 20.56
C THR A 198 14.48 14.32 19.53
N PHE A 199 13.39 15.03 19.34
CA PHE A 199 13.23 16.15 18.42
C PHE A 199 12.87 17.40 19.21
N ARG A 200 13.42 18.54 18.84
CA ARG A 200 13.11 19.83 19.47
C ARG A 200 12.99 20.92 18.43
N SER A 201 12.12 21.88 18.69
CA SER A 201 12.01 23.11 17.86
C SER A 201 13.19 24.04 18.13
N GLU A 202 13.50 24.27 19.42
CA GLU A 202 14.56 25.15 19.87
C GLU A 202 15.14 24.68 21.22
N ARG A 203 16.34 25.15 21.57
CA ARG A 203 16.99 24.84 22.84
C ARG A 203 16.18 25.40 24.02
N GLY A 204 15.82 24.52 24.97
CA GLY A 204 15.03 24.88 26.15
C GLY A 204 13.53 25.04 25.90
N GLY A 205 13.07 24.89 24.64
CA GLY A 205 11.68 24.91 24.23
C GLY A 205 10.95 23.59 24.48
N PHE A 206 9.96 23.28 23.64
CA PHE A 206 9.31 21.98 23.63
C PHE A 206 10.16 20.96 22.86
N ALA A 207 10.12 19.73 23.35
CA ALA A 207 10.73 18.58 22.69
C ALA A 207 9.75 17.40 22.71
N HIS A 208 9.88 16.54 21.70
CA HIS A 208 9.19 15.27 21.62
C HIS A 208 10.20 14.14 21.64
N THR A 209 10.01 13.16 22.52
CA THR A 209 10.78 11.92 22.51
C THR A 209 9.89 10.77 22.11
N VAL A 210 10.36 9.99 21.15
CA VAL A 210 9.72 8.81 20.59
C VAL A 210 10.56 7.61 21.03
N PHE A 211 9.93 6.66 21.73
CA PHE A 211 10.52 5.37 22.06
C PHE A 211 9.77 4.30 21.28
N GLU A 212 10.42 3.60 20.39
CA GLU A 212 9.91 2.37 19.79
C GLU A 212 10.32 1.21 20.69
N ILE A 213 9.37 0.40 21.11
CA ILE A 213 9.52 -0.66 22.11
C ILE A 213 9.02 -1.99 21.57
N ASP A 214 9.49 -3.11 22.14
CA ASP A 214 9.19 -4.44 21.61
C ASP A 214 7.71 -4.84 21.86
N GLU A 215 7.12 -4.40 22.99
CA GLU A 215 5.75 -4.76 23.36
C GLU A 215 4.96 -3.54 23.86
N PRO A 216 3.61 -3.52 23.66
CA PRO A 216 2.76 -2.48 24.25
C PRO A 216 2.87 -2.44 25.76
N ILE A 217 2.85 -1.25 26.34
CA ILE A 217 2.90 -1.04 27.80
C ILE A 217 1.50 -0.96 28.42
N GLU A 218 1.42 -1.30 29.70
CA GLU A 218 0.20 -1.11 30.47
C GLU A 218 -0.03 0.38 30.79
N GLN A 219 -1.29 0.79 30.97
CA GLN A 219 -1.68 2.16 31.28
C GLN A 219 -0.94 2.72 32.51
N LYS A 220 -0.72 1.88 33.54
CA LYS A 220 0.01 2.29 34.74
C LYS A 220 1.44 2.78 34.47
N VAL A 221 2.10 2.20 33.43
CA VAL A 221 3.43 2.64 33.02
C VAL A 221 3.36 3.96 32.28
N LEU A 222 2.37 4.14 31.40
CA LEU A 222 2.14 5.40 30.72
C LEU A 222 1.86 6.55 31.71
N ASP A 223 1.15 6.28 32.79
CA ASP A 223 0.88 7.24 33.85
C ASP A 223 2.18 7.71 34.56
N LEU A 224 3.19 6.83 34.69
CA LEU A 224 4.50 7.22 35.24
C LEU A 224 5.22 8.23 34.31
N PHE A 225 5.09 8.08 32.98
CA PHE A 225 5.62 9.09 32.05
C PHE A 225 4.95 10.45 32.24
N GLN A 226 3.63 10.47 32.42
CA GLN A 226 2.88 11.71 32.62
C GLN A 226 3.24 12.40 33.93
N LEU A 227 3.65 11.65 34.94
CA LEU A 227 4.09 12.17 36.24
C LEU A 227 5.57 12.60 36.26
N ALA A 228 6.34 12.27 35.22
CA ALA A 228 7.75 12.64 35.16
C ALA A 228 7.95 14.16 35.09
N PRO A 229 9.03 14.70 35.70
CA PRO A 229 9.28 16.14 35.70
C PRO A 229 9.40 16.72 34.29
N HIS A 230 8.74 17.86 34.07
CA HIS A 230 8.74 18.59 32.79
C HIS A 230 8.03 17.89 31.63
N VAL A 231 7.42 16.74 31.81
CA VAL A 231 6.53 16.11 30.85
C VAL A 231 5.19 16.84 30.84
N SER A 232 4.72 17.17 29.64
CA SER A 232 3.41 17.79 29.43
C SER A 232 2.36 16.82 28.92
N TYR A 233 2.81 15.77 28.21
CA TYR A 233 1.93 14.77 27.61
C TYR A 233 2.70 13.49 27.31
N ALA A 234 2.06 12.34 27.50
CA ALA A 234 2.55 11.04 27.06
C ALA A 234 1.40 10.20 26.51
N ALA A 235 1.65 9.49 25.42
CA ALA A 235 0.69 8.60 24.80
C ALA A 235 1.39 7.35 24.27
N GLN A 236 0.67 6.24 24.24
CA GLN A 236 1.09 5.05 23.52
C GLN A 236 0.42 5.05 22.15
N VAL A 237 1.22 4.85 21.10
CA VAL A 237 0.76 4.64 19.73
C VAL A 237 0.96 3.18 19.41
N SER A 238 -0.11 2.52 19.01
CA SER A 238 -0.10 1.14 18.52
C SER A 238 -1.13 1.05 17.38
N ILE A 239 -0.68 0.60 16.22
CA ILE A 239 -1.55 0.43 15.05
C ILE A 239 -1.93 -1.05 14.97
N PRO A 240 -3.22 -1.40 14.94
CA PRO A 240 -3.65 -2.77 14.74
C PRO A 240 -3.09 -3.35 13.43
N GLY A 241 -2.58 -4.58 13.46
CA GLY A 241 -2.04 -5.26 12.27
C GLY A 241 -0.65 -4.78 11.81
N ALA A 242 0.03 -3.92 12.57
CA ALA A 242 1.44 -3.65 12.34
C ALA A 242 2.26 -4.91 12.67
N ALA A 243 3.05 -5.38 11.70
CA ALA A 243 3.93 -6.51 11.94
C ALA A 243 5.08 -6.06 12.87
N PRO A 244 5.39 -6.81 13.95
CA PRO A 244 6.54 -6.50 14.80
C PRO A 244 7.82 -6.62 13.97
N GLN A 245 8.64 -5.58 13.96
CA GLN A 245 9.98 -5.66 13.39
C GLN A 245 10.88 -6.44 14.35
N VAL A 246 11.32 -7.61 13.92
CA VAL A 246 12.29 -8.39 14.66
C VAL A 246 13.69 -8.07 14.13
N THR A 247 14.55 -7.53 14.97
CA THR A 247 15.97 -7.35 14.71
C THR A 247 16.72 -8.63 15.10
N ASN A 248 16.76 -9.61 14.22
CA ASN A 248 17.66 -10.74 14.36
C ASN A 248 18.86 -10.54 13.43
N ASP A 249 20.04 -10.39 13.98
CA ASP A 249 21.30 -10.21 13.23
C ASP A 249 21.70 -11.44 12.39
N VAL A 250 20.99 -12.57 12.50
CA VAL A 250 21.30 -13.81 11.80
C VAL A 250 20.03 -14.46 11.25
N LEU A 251 19.56 -13.98 10.11
CA LEU A 251 18.52 -14.67 9.37
C LEU A 251 19.15 -15.72 8.43
N SER A 252 18.86 -17.00 8.66
CA SER A 252 19.41 -18.10 7.83
C SER A 252 18.92 -18.03 6.38
N GLY A 253 17.74 -17.46 6.16
CA GLY A 253 17.10 -17.25 4.85
C GLY A 253 17.31 -15.87 4.23
N ALA A 254 18.09 -14.95 4.82
CA ALA A 254 18.23 -13.59 4.31
C ALA A 254 18.80 -13.53 2.89
N PHE A 255 18.19 -12.73 2.04
CA PHE A 255 18.65 -12.40 0.68
C PHE A 255 18.29 -10.93 0.42
N ASP A 256 19.11 -10.23 -0.35
CA ASP A 256 18.90 -8.81 -0.65
C ASP A 256 18.48 -8.57 -2.11
N ASN A 257 18.65 -9.57 -2.97
CA ASN A 257 18.40 -9.48 -4.40
C ASN A 257 18.17 -10.86 -5.02
N GLY A 258 17.84 -10.91 -6.30
CA GLY A 258 17.58 -12.15 -7.03
C GLY A 258 18.81 -13.05 -7.16
N ALA A 259 20.00 -12.47 -7.31
CA ALA A 259 21.26 -13.25 -7.40
C ALA A 259 21.55 -13.97 -6.07
N ASP A 260 21.36 -13.30 -4.93
CA ASP A 260 21.50 -13.91 -3.60
C ASP A 260 20.46 -15.01 -3.38
N LEU A 261 19.22 -14.78 -3.80
CA LEU A 261 18.13 -15.75 -3.71
C LEU A 261 18.46 -17.02 -4.52
N LEU A 262 18.93 -16.88 -5.76
CA LEU A 262 19.38 -18.01 -6.59
C LEU A 262 20.55 -18.77 -5.97
N ALA A 263 21.54 -18.05 -5.42
CA ALA A 263 22.69 -18.68 -4.77
C ALA A 263 22.25 -19.55 -3.58
N ARG A 264 21.24 -19.08 -2.81
CA ARG A 264 20.67 -19.85 -1.70
C ARG A 264 19.88 -21.07 -2.17
N CYS A 265 19.03 -20.91 -3.18
CA CYS A 265 18.31 -22.02 -3.79
C CYS A 265 19.32 -23.10 -4.29
N SER A 266 20.37 -22.68 -4.97
CA SER A 266 21.41 -23.60 -5.46
C SER A 266 22.16 -24.31 -4.32
N LYS A 267 22.46 -23.60 -3.22
CA LYS A 267 23.18 -24.17 -2.07
C LYS A 267 22.35 -25.16 -1.28
N THR A 268 21.05 -24.91 -1.14
CA THR A 268 20.15 -25.70 -0.27
C THR A 268 19.35 -26.74 -1.04
N GLY A 269 19.19 -26.59 -2.35
CA GLY A 269 18.25 -27.38 -3.16
C GLY A 269 16.79 -27.00 -2.95
N ALA A 270 16.53 -25.89 -2.22
CA ALA A 270 15.17 -25.43 -1.93
C ALA A 270 14.61 -24.54 -3.05
N SER A 271 13.29 -24.49 -3.16
CA SER A 271 12.60 -23.53 -4.05
C SER A 271 12.64 -22.10 -3.48
N ILE A 272 12.27 -21.11 -4.30
CA ILE A 272 12.17 -19.71 -3.86
C ILE A 272 11.15 -19.58 -2.72
N GLY A 273 9.98 -20.21 -2.85
CA GLY A 273 8.94 -20.20 -1.84
C GLY A 273 9.43 -20.81 -0.50
N GLN A 274 10.20 -21.90 -0.55
CA GLN A 274 10.77 -22.51 0.65
C GLN A 274 11.78 -21.62 1.34
N ILE A 275 12.63 -20.92 0.59
CA ILE A 275 13.59 -19.94 1.15
C ILE A 275 12.85 -18.80 1.83
N MET A 276 11.83 -18.24 1.19
CA MET A 276 11.06 -17.13 1.76
C MET A 276 10.28 -17.55 3.01
N ARG A 277 9.64 -18.71 2.97
CA ARG A 277 8.95 -19.28 4.14
C ARG A 277 9.89 -19.47 5.33
N GLN A 278 11.10 -19.98 5.09
CA GLN A 278 12.10 -20.16 6.16
C GLN A 278 12.54 -18.79 6.71
N ARG A 279 12.80 -17.83 5.82
CA ARG A 279 13.14 -16.46 6.21
C ARG A 279 12.05 -15.83 7.10
N GLU A 280 10.77 -16.01 6.76
CA GLU A 280 9.67 -15.49 7.56
C GLU A 280 9.59 -16.16 8.95
N LYS A 281 9.82 -17.47 9.03
CA LYS A 281 9.90 -18.18 10.31
C LYS A 281 11.06 -17.69 11.19
N ASP A 282 12.20 -17.39 10.58
CA ASP A 282 13.35 -16.84 11.30
C ASP A 282 13.08 -15.40 11.75
N LEU A 283 12.36 -14.63 10.95
CA LEU A 283 11.97 -13.25 11.26
C LEU A 283 10.94 -13.17 12.39
N ARG A 284 10.00 -14.13 12.43
CA ARG A 284 8.84 -14.16 13.34
C ARG A 284 8.71 -15.54 14.00
N PRO A 285 9.67 -15.93 14.87
CA PRO A 285 9.74 -17.30 15.40
C PRO A 285 8.53 -17.73 16.24
N ASP A 286 7.82 -16.78 16.84
CA ASP A 286 6.66 -17.03 17.69
C ASP A 286 5.32 -16.97 16.93
N ALA A 287 5.33 -16.65 15.61
CA ALA A 287 4.13 -16.56 14.79
C ALA A 287 3.87 -17.88 14.03
N ASP A 288 2.61 -18.25 13.88
CA ASP A 288 2.21 -19.31 12.96
C ASP A 288 2.05 -18.74 11.54
N VAL A 289 3.21 -18.50 10.89
CA VAL A 289 3.26 -17.90 9.55
C VAL A 289 2.58 -18.76 8.48
N ASP A 290 2.47 -20.07 8.71
CA ASP A 290 1.80 -20.98 7.79
C ASP A 290 0.27 -20.82 7.88
N ALA A 291 -0.28 -20.67 9.08
CA ALA A 291 -1.69 -20.37 9.27
C ALA A 291 -2.04 -18.96 8.71
N GLU A 292 -1.17 -17.98 8.88
CA GLU A 292 -1.37 -16.65 8.29
C GLU A 292 -1.39 -16.68 6.76
N MET A 293 -0.47 -17.42 6.11
CA MET A 293 -0.48 -17.54 4.65
C MET A 293 -1.69 -18.34 4.13
N ALA A 294 -2.16 -19.33 4.89
CA ALA A 294 -3.39 -20.03 4.58
C ALA A 294 -4.61 -19.09 4.66
N HIS A 295 -4.65 -18.19 5.64
CA HIS A 295 -5.69 -17.16 5.75
C HIS A 295 -5.64 -16.15 4.60
N VAL A 296 -4.45 -15.73 4.16
CA VAL A 296 -4.27 -14.91 2.94
C VAL A 296 -4.90 -15.61 1.73
N LEU A 297 -4.63 -16.90 1.54
CA LEU A 297 -5.22 -17.68 0.43
C LEU A 297 -6.75 -17.77 0.54
N GLU A 298 -7.29 -17.96 1.75
CA GLU A 298 -8.74 -18.00 1.99
C GLU A 298 -9.40 -16.68 1.54
N ILE A 299 -8.85 -15.53 1.95
CA ILE A 299 -9.35 -14.21 1.55
C ILE A 299 -9.23 -14.04 0.03
N MET A 300 -8.09 -14.39 -0.58
CA MET A 300 -7.89 -14.30 -2.03
C MET A 300 -8.92 -15.13 -2.82
N ARG A 301 -9.32 -16.29 -2.32
CA ARG A 301 -10.40 -17.08 -2.93
C ARG A 301 -11.77 -16.43 -2.77
N ASP A 302 -12.05 -15.91 -1.57
CA ASP A 302 -13.33 -15.26 -1.30
C ASP A 302 -13.52 -14.00 -2.15
N GLU A 303 -12.49 -13.16 -2.26
CA GLU A 303 -12.56 -11.92 -3.06
C GLU A 303 -12.83 -12.19 -4.54
N VAL A 304 -12.32 -13.28 -5.08
CA VAL A 304 -12.54 -13.70 -6.46
C VAL A 304 -13.95 -14.25 -6.66
N HIS A 305 -14.33 -15.27 -5.87
CA HIS A 305 -15.55 -16.04 -6.12
C HIS A 305 -16.82 -15.28 -5.70
N ASP A 306 -16.81 -14.59 -4.54
CA ASP A 306 -17.98 -13.84 -4.06
C ASP A 306 -18.31 -12.68 -5.01
N THR A 307 -17.30 -11.97 -5.51
CA THR A 307 -17.51 -10.83 -6.41
C THR A 307 -18.13 -11.26 -7.74
N ILE A 308 -17.66 -12.37 -8.34
CA ILE A 308 -18.26 -12.89 -9.57
C ILE A 308 -19.70 -13.35 -9.32
N LYS A 309 -19.95 -14.01 -8.19
CA LYS A 309 -21.28 -14.48 -7.83
C LYS A 309 -22.22 -13.31 -7.58
N THR A 310 -21.78 -12.31 -6.84
CA THR A 310 -22.60 -11.21 -6.32
C THR A 310 -21.95 -9.86 -6.66
N PRO A 311 -21.99 -9.41 -7.94
CA PRO A 311 -21.43 -8.12 -8.34
C PRO A 311 -22.12 -6.97 -7.60
N ARG A 312 -21.34 -5.92 -7.32
CA ARG A 312 -21.82 -4.68 -6.71
C ARG A 312 -21.30 -3.49 -7.53
N GLN A 313 -22.02 -2.38 -7.48
CA GLN A 313 -21.56 -1.15 -8.09
C GLN A 313 -20.41 -0.54 -7.26
N SER A 314 -19.34 -0.11 -7.93
CA SER A 314 -18.22 0.58 -7.32
C SER A 314 -18.60 1.97 -6.79
N ILE A 315 -17.76 2.53 -5.89
CA ILE A 315 -17.99 3.87 -5.32
C ILE A 315 -18.00 4.99 -6.38
N GLY A 316 -17.18 4.86 -7.42
CA GLY A 316 -17.15 5.79 -8.55
C GLY A 316 -18.16 5.49 -9.64
N GLY A 317 -18.83 4.34 -9.59
CA GLY A 317 -19.91 3.94 -10.49
C GLY A 317 -19.48 3.45 -11.88
N LEU A 318 -18.16 3.34 -12.17
CA LEU A 318 -17.68 2.85 -13.45
C LEU A 318 -17.71 1.33 -13.56
N LEU A 319 -17.62 0.61 -12.43
CA LEU A 319 -17.61 -0.85 -12.38
C LEU A 319 -18.94 -1.36 -11.81
N ASN A 320 -19.51 -2.36 -12.50
CA ASN A 320 -20.75 -3.00 -12.10
C ASN A 320 -20.89 -4.40 -12.72
N GLY A 321 -20.00 -5.33 -12.37
CA GLY A 321 -20.06 -6.72 -12.80
C GLY A 321 -19.38 -7.05 -14.12
N GLN A 322 -18.41 -6.28 -14.57
CA GLN A 322 -17.59 -6.56 -15.74
C GLN A 322 -16.84 -7.88 -15.61
N ALA A 323 -16.32 -8.20 -14.40
CA ALA A 323 -15.69 -9.47 -14.09
C ALA A 323 -16.62 -10.66 -14.38
N LYS A 324 -17.86 -10.57 -13.92
CA LYS A 324 -18.90 -11.59 -14.20
C LYS A 324 -19.21 -11.68 -15.70
N THR A 325 -19.21 -10.55 -16.40
CA THR A 325 -19.43 -10.51 -17.85
C THR A 325 -18.32 -11.27 -18.57
N VAL A 326 -17.05 -11.05 -18.19
CA VAL A 326 -15.90 -11.78 -18.75
C VAL A 326 -15.95 -13.27 -18.38
N ALA A 327 -16.28 -13.61 -17.15
CA ALA A 327 -16.42 -15.00 -16.71
C ALA A 327 -17.49 -15.77 -17.51
N ASN A 328 -18.54 -15.07 -17.97
CA ASN A 328 -19.61 -15.64 -18.78
C ASN A 328 -19.36 -15.56 -20.30
N THR A 329 -18.14 -15.22 -20.72
CA THR A 329 -17.79 -15.22 -22.16
C THR A 329 -18.04 -16.60 -22.74
N PRO A 330 -18.75 -16.72 -23.90
CA PRO A 330 -19.00 -18.01 -24.53
C PRO A 330 -17.72 -18.82 -24.74
N ALA A 331 -17.76 -20.12 -24.42
CA ALA A 331 -16.59 -20.99 -24.47
C ALA A 331 -15.89 -21.00 -25.86
N ALA A 332 -16.65 -20.86 -26.94
CA ALA A 332 -16.08 -20.76 -28.28
C ALA A 332 -15.21 -19.52 -28.49
N ILE A 333 -15.60 -18.38 -27.91
CA ILE A 333 -14.82 -17.13 -27.95
C ILE A 333 -13.59 -17.26 -27.08
N SER A 334 -13.77 -17.72 -25.83
CA SER A 334 -12.67 -17.92 -24.89
C SER A 334 -11.60 -18.86 -25.46
N SER A 335 -12.02 -20.00 -26.01
CA SER A 335 -11.10 -20.98 -26.59
C SER A 335 -10.38 -20.44 -27.83
N ALA A 336 -11.03 -19.58 -28.62
CA ALA A 336 -10.42 -19.01 -29.81
C ALA A 336 -9.40 -17.91 -29.54
N LEU A 337 -9.55 -17.18 -28.43
CA LEU A 337 -8.70 -16.03 -28.09
C LEU A 337 -7.61 -16.38 -27.05
N MET A 338 -7.99 -16.69 -25.82
CA MET A 338 -7.07 -16.84 -24.70
C MET A 338 -7.08 -18.25 -24.07
N GLY A 339 -8.04 -19.09 -24.44
CA GLY A 339 -8.34 -20.32 -23.70
C GLY A 339 -9.17 -20.06 -22.43
N THR A 340 -9.76 -21.12 -21.88
CA THR A 340 -10.68 -21.01 -20.71
C THR A 340 -9.97 -20.59 -19.45
N THR A 341 -8.78 -21.15 -19.19
CA THR A 341 -7.97 -20.84 -18.00
C THR A 341 -7.58 -19.37 -17.92
N GLN A 342 -7.07 -18.81 -19.03
CA GLN A 342 -6.65 -17.41 -19.03
C GLN A 342 -7.86 -16.46 -19.01
N THR A 343 -8.99 -16.81 -19.67
CA THR A 343 -10.24 -16.03 -19.57
C THR A 343 -10.72 -15.99 -18.12
N ARG A 344 -10.68 -17.12 -17.39
CA ARG A 344 -11.00 -17.20 -15.98
C ARG A 344 -10.04 -16.37 -15.14
N ALA A 345 -8.74 -16.44 -15.39
CA ALA A 345 -7.73 -15.67 -14.67
C ALA A 345 -7.94 -14.14 -14.82
N VAL A 346 -8.29 -13.69 -16.01
CA VAL A 346 -8.65 -12.29 -16.30
C VAL A 346 -9.92 -11.90 -15.52
N ALA A 347 -10.97 -12.72 -15.57
CA ALA A 347 -12.20 -12.45 -14.83
C ALA A 347 -11.96 -12.38 -13.31
N TYR A 348 -11.10 -13.25 -12.78
CA TYR A 348 -10.72 -13.28 -11.37
C TYR A 348 -9.95 -12.01 -10.96
N ALA A 349 -8.98 -11.58 -11.75
CA ALA A 349 -8.26 -10.34 -11.49
C ALA A 349 -9.18 -9.10 -11.50
N MET A 350 -10.12 -9.05 -12.46
CA MET A 350 -11.13 -8.00 -12.53
C MET A 350 -12.06 -8.02 -11.31
N ALA A 351 -12.43 -9.21 -10.81
CA ALA A 351 -13.29 -9.37 -9.65
C ALA A 351 -12.68 -8.76 -8.38
N VAL A 352 -11.38 -8.96 -8.16
CA VAL A 352 -10.68 -8.37 -7.01
C VAL A 352 -10.73 -6.83 -7.07
N LEU A 353 -10.52 -6.23 -8.24
CA LEU A 353 -10.60 -4.78 -8.41
C LEU A 353 -12.04 -4.27 -8.21
N GLU A 354 -13.07 -4.99 -8.68
CA GLU A 354 -14.45 -4.65 -8.37
C GLU A 354 -14.72 -4.71 -6.86
N ARG A 355 -14.19 -5.74 -6.16
CA ARG A 355 -14.34 -5.85 -4.71
C ARG A 355 -13.70 -4.67 -3.98
N SER A 356 -12.46 -4.32 -4.33
CA SER A 356 -11.78 -3.18 -3.71
C SER A 356 -12.49 -1.86 -3.98
N ALA A 357 -12.94 -1.64 -5.23
CA ALA A 357 -13.68 -0.45 -5.63
C ALA A 357 -15.07 -0.33 -4.99
N THR A 358 -15.61 -1.42 -4.43
CA THR A 358 -16.85 -1.43 -3.63
C THR A 358 -16.58 -1.32 -2.11
N MET A 359 -15.38 -0.96 -1.71
CA MET A 359 -14.93 -0.95 -0.30
C MET A 359 -15.08 -2.33 0.37
N GLY A 360 -14.78 -3.40 -0.36
CA GLY A 360 -14.69 -4.74 0.18
C GLY A 360 -13.30 -5.07 0.71
N VAL A 361 -13.21 -6.16 1.48
CA VAL A 361 -11.93 -6.67 2.01
C VAL A 361 -11.15 -7.35 0.90
N ILE A 362 -9.87 -7.00 0.76
CA ILE A 362 -8.91 -7.60 -0.16
C ILE A 362 -7.55 -7.82 0.51
N VAL A 363 -6.72 -8.64 -0.15
CA VAL A 363 -5.28 -8.70 0.12
C VAL A 363 -4.56 -7.81 -0.88
N ALA A 364 -3.86 -6.78 -0.44
CA ALA A 364 -2.98 -6.03 -1.33
C ALA A 364 -1.81 -6.92 -1.80
N ALA A 365 -1.45 -6.89 -3.12
CA ALA A 365 -0.43 -7.77 -3.68
C ALA A 365 0.26 -7.16 -4.93
N PRO A 366 1.35 -6.39 -4.83
CA PRO A 366 1.90 -5.78 -3.62
C PRO A 366 1.16 -4.50 -3.23
N THR A 367 0.21 -4.01 -4.03
CA THR A 367 -0.65 -2.85 -3.76
C THR A 367 -2.11 -3.20 -4.02
N ALA A 368 -3.03 -2.41 -3.46
CA ALA A 368 -4.46 -2.60 -3.70
C ALA A 368 -4.82 -2.38 -5.18
N GLY A 369 -4.16 -1.42 -5.85
CA GLY A 369 -4.38 -1.14 -7.29
C GLY A 369 -3.99 -2.27 -8.24
N ALA A 370 -3.13 -3.20 -7.80
CA ALA A 370 -2.69 -4.37 -8.56
C ALA A 370 -3.09 -5.71 -7.90
N SER A 371 -3.93 -5.66 -6.87
CA SER A 371 -4.26 -6.81 -6.01
C SER A 371 -4.90 -8.00 -6.73
N GLY A 372 -5.47 -7.79 -7.91
CA GLY A 372 -6.12 -8.86 -8.67
C GLY A 372 -5.16 -9.76 -9.43
N VAL A 373 -3.93 -9.31 -9.72
CA VAL A 373 -3.03 -10.05 -10.63
C VAL A 373 -2.56 -11.37 -10.00
N VAL A 374 -2.13 -11.34 -8.73
CA VAL A 374 -1.63 -12.55 -8.03
C VAL A 374 -2.75 -13.57 -7.82
N PRO A 375 -3.88 -13.26 -7.16
CA PRO A 375 -4.94 -14.25 -6.97
C PRO A 375 -5.58 -14.67 -8.29
N GLY A 376 -5.80 -13.75 -9.23
CA GLY A 376 -6.41 -14.07 -10.52
C GLY A 376 -5.62 -15.12 -11.29
N SER A 377 -4.30 -14.99 -11.35
CA SER A 377 -3.44 -15.94 -12.05
C SER A 377 -3.28 -17.25 -11.30
N LEU A 378 -2.93 -17.21 -9.99
CA LEU A 378 -2.65 -18.42 -9.21
C LEU A 378 -3.88 -19.28 -8.99
N ILE A 379 -5.00 -18.69 -8.58
CA ILE A 379 -6.23 -19.46 -8.29
C ILE A 379 -6.77 -20.11 -9.56
N SER A 380 -6.79 -19.36 -10.67
CA SER A 380 -7.28 -19.90 -11.95
C SER A 380 -6.45 -21.08 -12.45
N VAL A 381 -5.11 -20.99 -12.37
CA VAL A 381 -4.22 -22.09 -12.80
C VAL A 381 -4.29 -23.25 -11.81
N ALA A 382 -4.33 -22.98 -10.51
CA ALA A 382 -4.45 -24.01 -9.48
C ALA A 382 -5.73 -24.85 -9.65
N GLU A 383 -6.86 -24.21 -9.93
CA GLU A 383 -8.12 -24.89 -10.21
C GLU A 383 -8.04 -25.74 -11.50
N GLU A 384 -7.36 -25.25 -12.53
CA GLU A 384 -7.19 -25.98 -13.80
C GLU A 384 -6.40 -27.28 -13.64
N ILE A 385 -5.31 -27.22 -12.84
CA ILE A 385 -4.44 -28.37 -12.65
C ILE A 385 -4.80 -29.24 -11.44
N GLY A 386 -5.80 -28.83 -10.64
CA GLY A 386 -6.16 -29.50 -9.39
C GLY A 386 -5.08 -29.41 -8.31
N ALA A 387 -4.38 -28.26 -8.20
CA ALA A 387 -3.34 -28.06 -7.21
C ALA A 387 -3.92 -28.07 -5.78
N THR A 388 -3.14 -28.61 -4.81
CA THR A 388 -3.50 -28.56 -3.39
C THR A 388 -3.25 -27.19 -2.80
N ASP A 389 -3.86 -26.90 -1.64
CA ASP A 389 -3.65 -25.63 -0.92
C ASP A 389 -2.19 -25.44 -0.54
N GLU A 390 -1.48 -26.49 -0.17
CA GLU A 390 -0.05 -26.41 0.15
C GLU A 390 0.80 -26.00 -1.05
N GLN A 391 0.43 -26.44 -2.26
CA GLN A 391 1.12 -26.02 -3.50
C GLN A 391 0.86 -24.55 -3.81
N VAL A 392 -0.37 -24.08 -3.64
CA VAL A 392 -0.72 -22.66 -3.85
C VAL A 392 -0.05 -21.77 -2.79
N ILE A 393 -0.04 -22.20 -1.52
CA ILE A 393 0.66 -21.49 -0.44
C ILE A 393 2.16 -21.41 -0.72
N SER A 394 2.78 -22.49 -1.25
CA SER A 394 4.19 -22.45 -1.67
C SER A 394 4.43 -21.41 -2.76
N ALA A 395 3.53 -21.30 -3.73
CA ALA A 395 3.58 -20.29 -4.78
C ALA A 395 3.38 -18.85 -4.24
N LEU A 396 2.54 -18.67 -3.22
CA LEU A 396 2.38 -17.36 -2.55
C LEU A 396 3.66 -16.95 -1.81
N TRP A 397 4.36 -17.90 -1.17
CA TRP A 397 5.68 -17.63 -0.60
C TRP A 397 6.69 -17.20 -1.68
N ASN A 398 6.67 -17.82 -2.88
CA ASN A 398 7.48 -17.37 -4.01
C ASN A 398 7.11 -15.93 -4.43
N ALA A 399 5.82 -15.65 -4.63
CA ALA A 399 5.33 -14.31 -4.97
C ALA A 399 5.84 -13.25 -3.98
N SER A 400 5.77 -13.54 -2.67
CA SER A 400 6.23 -12.61 -1.64
C SER A 400 7.74 -12.37 -1.69
N ALA A 401 8.56 -13.35 -2.06
CA ALA A 401 10.00 -13.17 -2.25
C ALA A 401 10.31 -12.17 -3.37
N ILE A 402 9.68 -12.34 -4.52
CA ILE A 402 9.83 -11.43 -5.67
C ILE A 402 9.35 -10.02 -5.32
N GLY A 403 8.18 -9.91 -4.71
CA GLY A 403 7.64 -8.63 -4.29
C GLY A 403 8.51 -7.92 -3.24
N ALA A 404 9.12 -8.66 -2.31
CA ALA A 404 10.05 -8.09 -1.32
C ALA A 404 11.29 -7.49 -2.00
N ILE A 405 11.88 -8.17 -2.99
CA ILE A 405 13.02 -7.64 -3.77
C ILE A 405 12.60 -6.35 -4.50
N LEU A 406 11.44 -6.35 -5.18
CA LEU A 406 10.95 -5.19 -5.94
C LEU A 406 10.62 -4.00 -5.02
N THR A 407 9.99 -4.26 -3.88
CA THR A 407 9.67 -3.21 -2.90
C THR A 407 10.90 -2.53 -2.34
N THR A 408 11.98 -3.29 -2.12
CA THR A 408 13.22 -2.79 -1.51
C THR A 408 14.15 -2.13 -2.54
N ASN A 409 14.32 -2.76 -3.71
CA ASN A 409 15.33 -2.37 -4.70
C ASN A 409 14.77 -1.49 -5.83
N ALA A 410 13.44 -1.38 -5.93
CA ALA A 410 12.76 -0.52 -6.88
C ALA A 410 11.70 0.34 -6.18
N SER A 411 10.47 0.28 -6.61
CA SER A 411 9.28 0.81 -5.93
C SER A 411 8.06 0.02 -6.41
N VAL A 412 7.08 -0.13 -5.52
CA VAL A 412 5.77 -0.70 -5.87
C VAL A 412 4.65 0.35 -5.82
N SER A 413 5.00 1.63 -5.67
CA SER A 413 4.04 2.75 -5.55
C SER A 413 3.73 3.37 -6.91
N GLY A 414 2.44 3.47 -7.27
CA GLY A 414 1.98 4.17 -8.47
C GLY A 414 2.35 5.65 -8.49
N ALA A 415 2.33 6.31 -7.32
CA ALA A 415 2.71 7.72 -7.16
C ALA A 415 4.21 7.97 -7.36
N GLU A 416 5.05 6.98 -7.17
CA GLU A 416 6.50 7.08 -7.39
C GLU A 416 6.92 6.57 -8.76
N GLY A 417 6.42 5.41 -9.18
CA GLY A 417 6.91 4.69 -10.34
C GLY A 417 5.90 4.49 -11.48
N GLY A 418 4.68 5.01 -11.37
CA GLY A 418 3.61 4.72 -12.31
C GLY A 418 3.02 3.31 -12.13
N CYS A 419 2.07 2.93 -12.97
CA CYS A 419 1.40 1.63 -12.88
C CYS A 419 2.33 0.43 -13.19
N GLN A 420 3.47 0.66 -13.84
CA GLN A 420 4.53 -0.37 -13.98
C GLN A 420 5.04 -0.84 -12.61
N ALA A 421 5.12 0.06 -11.62
CA ALA A 421 5.53 -0.28 -10.27
C ALA A 421 4.48 -1.15 -9.56
N GLU A 422 3.20 -0.96 -9.81
CA GLU A 422 2.11 -1.74 -9.23
C GLU A 422 1.84 -3.02 -10.05
N VAL A 423 1.26 -2.88 -11.24
CA VAL A 423 0.86 -4.01 -12.10
C VAL A 423 2.08 -4.77 -12.63
N GLY A 424 3.19 -4.08 -12.96
CA GLY A 424 4.42 -4.74 -13.39
C GLY A 424 5.02 -5.60 -12.28
N SER A 425 5.06 -5.11 -11.04
CA SER A 425 5.50 -5.89 -9.88
C SER A 425 4.58 -7.08 -9.60
N ALA A 426 3.26 -6.87 -9.60
CA ALA A 426 2.29 -7.94 -9.39
C ALA A 426 2.36 -9.01 -10.51
N ALA A 427 2.58 -8.61 -11.75
CA ALA A 427 2.79 -9.53 -12.87
C ALA A 427 4.09 -10.34 -12.72
N ALA A 428 5.17 -9.72 -12.25
CA ALA A 428 6.43 -10.42 -11.97
C ALA A 428 6.27 -11.43 -10.82
N MET A 429 5.63 -11.03 -9.72
CA MET A 429 5.28 -11.90 -8.60
C MET A 429 4.48 -13.11 -9.08
N SER A 430 3.45 -12.87 -9.87
CA SER A 430 2.58 -13.91 -10.43
C SER A 430 3.31 -14.82 -11.41
N ALA A 431 4.13 -14.27 -12.31
CA ALA A 431 4.87 -15.04 -13.29
C ALA A 431 5.86 -16.01 -12.63
N SER A 432 6.61 -15.54 -11.63
CA SER A 432 7.52 -16.36 -10.84
C SER A 432 6.78 -17.47 -10.08
N ALA A 433 5.70 -17.10 -9.39
CA ALA A 433 4.89 -18.02 -8.59
C ALA A 433 4.22 -19.11 -9.45
N LEU A 434 3.66 -18.75 -10.62
CA LEU A 434 3.12 -19.71 -11.58
C LEU A 434 4.20 -20.67 -12.09
N THR A 435 5.39 -20.14 -12.37
CA THR A 435 6.52 -20.95 -12.84
C THR A 435 6.92 -21.98 -11.80
N GLU A 436 7.01 -21.60 -10.49
CA GLU A 436 7.28 -22.55 -9.40
C GLU A 436 6.13 -23.54 -9.23
N LEU A 437 4.87 -23.10 -9.24
CA LEU A 437 3.68 -23.95 -9.13
C LEU A 437 3.66 -25.06 -10.19
N LEU A 438 4.13 -24.73 -11.40
CA LEU A 438 4.19 -25.66 -12.53
C LEU A 438 5.53 -26.42 -12.63
N GLY A 439 6.36 -26.40 -11.58
CA GLY A 439 7.59 -27.18 -11.45
C GLY A 439 8.83 -26.58 -12.12
N GLY A 440 8.82 -25.30 -12.44
CA GLY A 440 9.98 -24.57 -12.97
C GLY A 440 11.11 -24.43 -11.95
N THR A 441 12.32 -24.27 -12.45
CA THR A 441 13.52 -24.02 -11.62
C THR A 441 13.54 -22.60 -11.06
N PRO A 442 14.30 -22.32 -9.97
CA PRO A 442 14.48 -20.97 -9.46
C PRO A 442 14.96 -19.94 -10.50
N GLN A 443 15.82 -20.37 -11.43
CA GLN A 443 16.25 -19.50 -12.54
C GLN A 443 15.08 -19.16 -13.47
N GLN A 444 14.27 -20.15 -13.87
CA GLN A 444 13.08 -19.91 -14.69
C GLN A 444 12.07 -19.01 -14.00
N CYS A 445 11.95 -19.09 -12.68
CA CYS A 445 11.10 -18.19 -11.89
C CYS A 445 11.56 -16.73 -12.02
N LEU A 446 12.85 -16.44 -11.89
CA LEU A 446 13.40 -15.10 -12.08
C LEU A 446 13.36 -14.64 -13.53
N ASP A 447 13.56 -15.55 -14.49
CA ASP A 447 13.41 -15.24 -15.91
C ASP A 447 11.97 -14.82 -16.23
N ALA A 448 10.98 -15.55 -15.71
CA ALA A 448 9.56 -15.22 -15.86
C ALA A 448 9.23 -13.83 -15.27
N ALA A 449 9.74 -13.54 -14.07
CA ALA A 449 9.57 -12.23 -13.44
C ALA A 449 10.20 -11.11 -14.29
N SER A 450 11.42 -11.33 -14.79
CA SER A 450 12.12 -10.39 -15.66
C SER A 450 11.36 -10.11 -16.97
N ILE A 451 10.85 -11.17 -17.61
CA ILE A 451 10.05 -11.04 -18.84
C ILE A 451 8.79 -10.23 -18.57
N ALA A 452 8.09 -10.48 -17.45
CA ALA A 452 6.87 -9.75 -17.10
C ALA A 452 7.13 -8.24 -16.93
N ILE A 453 8.16 -7.86 -16.17
CA ILE A 453 8.52 -6.44 -15.98
C ILE A 453 8.93 -5.80 -17.31
N SER A 454 9.80 -6.45 -18.08
CA SER A 454 10.32 -5.90 -19.34
C SER A 454 9.22 -5.49 -20.31
N ASN A 455 8.09 -6.22 -20.29
CA ASN A 455 6.95 -5.95 -21.18
C ASN A 455 5.96 -4.91 -20.64
N LEU A 456 6.12 -4.47 -19.39
CA LEU A 456 5.24 -3.49 -18.72
C LEU A 456 5.98 -2.19 -18.36
N LEU A 457 7.26 -2.04 -18.75
CA LEU A 457 8.02 -0.81 -18.55
C LEU A 457 7.33 0.38 -19.21
N GLY A 458 7.30 1.51 -18.49
CA GLY A 458 6.70 2.75 -18.96
C GLY A 458 5.18 2.84 -18.79
N LEU A 459 4.53 1.83 -18.19
CA LEU A 459 3.09 1.89 -17.91
C LEU A 459 2.80 2.98 -16.87
N VAL A 460 2.10 4.03 -17.32
CA VAL A 460 1.77 5.21 -16.50
C VAL A 460 0.63 4.94 -15.51
N CYS A 461 0.52 5.74 -14.45
CA CYS A 461 -0.64 5.71 -13.53
C CYS A 461 -1.49 6.97 -13.74
N ASP A 462 -2.61 6.81 -14.44
CA ASP A 462 -3.49 7.87 -14.91
C ASP A 462 -4.98 7.54 -14.67
N PRO A 463 -5.39 7.28 -13.41
CA PRO A 463 -6.74 6.85 -13.09
C PRO A 463 -7.75 7.92 -13.47
N VAL A 464 -8.78 7.54 -14.25
CA VAL A 464 -9.83 8.45 -14.70
C VAL A 464 -10.60 8.99 -13.49
N ARG A 465 -10.65 10.32 -13.37
CA ARG A 465 -11.25 11.03 -12.22
C ARG A 465 -10.61 10.68 -10.86
N GLY A 466 -9.38 10.19 -10.86
CA GLY A 466 -8.74 9.71 -9.64
C GLY A 466 -9.36 8.44 -9.04
N LEU A 467 -10.19 7.70 -9.82
CA LEU A 467 -10.84 6.47 -9.38
C LEU A 467 -9.97 5.25 -9.67
N VAL A 468 -9.74 4.39 -8.67
CA VAL A 468 -9.07 3.09 -8.88
C VAL A 468 -10.08 2.08 -9.46
N GLU A 469 -10.66 2.47 -10.59
CA GLU A 469 -11.65 1.70 -11.33
C GLU A 469 -11.18 1.52 -12.79
N TYR A 470 -11.09 2.60 -13.54
CA TYR A 470 -10.62 2.61 -14.93
C TYR A 470 -9.40 3.55 -15.08
N PRO A 471 -8.30 3.09 -15.69
CA PRO A 471 -8.08 1.80 -16.37
C PRO A 471 -7.56 0.69 -15.43
N CYS A 472 -7.59 0.83 -14.13
CA CYS A 472 -6.99 -0.09 -13.17
C CYS A 472 -7.49 -1.53 -13.33
N GLN A 473 -8.81 -1.73 -13.51
CA GLN A 473 -9.39 -3.05 -13.72
C GLN A 473 -8.82 -3.73 -14.98
N ASP A 474 -8.82 -3.02 -16.10
CA ASP A 474 -8.31 -3.56 -17.36
C ASP A 474 -6.80 -3.85 -17.30
N ARG A 475 -6.03 -3.02 -16.55
CA ARG A 475 -4.60 -3.25 -16.34
C ARG A 475 -4.30 -4.48 -15.50
N ASN A 476 -5.15 -4.80 -14.53
CA ASN A 476 -5.04 -6.07 -13.81
C ASN A 476 -5.28 -7.27 -14.73
N ALA A 477 -6.26 -7.18 -15.63
CA ALA A 477 -6.51 -8.18 -16.66
C ALA A 477 -5.29 -8.39 -17.57
N ILE A 478 -4.66 -7.29 -18.02
CA ILE A 478 -3.44 -7.35 -18.84
C ILE A 478 -2.23 -7.83 -18.01
N GLY A 479 -2.15 -7.46 -16.74
CA GLY A 479 -1.11 -7.96 -15.82
C GLY A 479 -1.12 -9.48 -15.68
N VAL A 480 -2.31 -10.07 -15.55
CA VAL A 480 -2.50 -11.54 -15.58
C VAL A 480 -2.05 -12.13 -16.91
N ALA A 481 -2.44 -11.53 -18.04
CA ALA A 481 -2.04 -12.02 -19.35
C ALA A 481 -0.51 -11.97 -19.53
N ALA A 482 0.14 -10.92 -19.07
CA ALA A 482 1.59 -10.79 -19.04
C ALA A 482 2.23 -11.85 -18.15
N ALA A 483 1.70 -12.10 -16.94
CA ALA A 483 2.22 -13.09 -16.02
C ALA A 483 2.16 -14.52 -16.60
N VAL A 484 1.00 -14.92 -17.13
CA VAL A 484 0.80 -16.24 -17.73
C VAL A 484 1.71 -16.44 -18.95
N SER A 485 1.81 -15.44 -19.83
CA SER A 485 2.68 -15.51 -20.99
C SER A 485 4.16 -15.59 -20.61
N SER A 486 4.59 -14.84 -19.59
CA SER A 486 5.98 -14.84 -19.11
C SER A 486 6.36 -16.16 -18.48
N SER A 487 5.47 -16.75 -17.66
CA SER A 487 5.65 -18.09 -17.11
C SER A 487 5.75 -19.15 -18.20
N GLN A 488 4.87 -19.09 -19.21
CA GLN A 488 4.90 -20.02 -20.35
C GLN A 488 6.22 -19.94 -21.12
N LEU A 489 6.74 -18.73 -21.37
CA LEU A 489 8.02 -18.54 -22.06
C LEU A 489 9.18 -19.13 -21.23
N ALA A 490 9.24 -18.83 -19.95
CA ALA A 490 10.30 -19.32 -19.07
C ALA A 490 10.28 -20.86 -18.94
N LEU A 491 9.09 -21.46 -18.77
CA LEU A 491 8.93 -22.92 -18.73
C LEU A 491 9.29 -23.60 -20.05
N ALA A 492 9.07 -22.93 -21.17
CA ALA A 492 9.50 -23.39 -22.49
C ALA A 492 11.03 -23.26 -22.73
N GLY A 493 11.76 -22.69 -21.77
CA GLY A 493 13.21 -22.51 -21.86
C GLY A 493 13.66 -21.19 -22.49
N VAL A 494 12.75 -20.23 -22.67
CA VAL A 494 13.08 -18.88 -23.12
C VAL A 494 13.50 -18.07 -21.89
N GLY A 495 14.81 -17.90 -21.68
CA GLY A 495 15.36 -17.06 -20.62
C GLY A 495 15.33 -15.57 -20.94
N ASN A 496 15.53 -14.71 -19.96
CA ASN A 496 15.73 -13.29 -20.17
C ASN A 496 17.25 -12.99 -20.19
N PRO A 497 17.79 -12.31 -21.24
CA PRO A 497 19.21 -11.97 -21.30
C PRO A 497 19.62 -10.91 -20.27
N ILE A 498 18.67 -10.19 -19.69
CA ILE A 498 18.89 -9.20 -18.63
C ILE A 498 18.49 -9.83 -17.28
N PRO A 499 19.42 -9.93 -16.31
CA PRO A 499 19.12 -10.48 -14.98
C PRO A 499 18.02 -9.72 -14.26
N PHE A 500 17.27 -10.41 -13.41
CA PHE A 500 16.11 -9.85 -12.67
C PHE A 500 16.45 -8.55 -11.92
N ASP A 501 17.60 -8.51 -11.25
CA ASP A 501 18.00 -7.33 -10.46
C ASP A 501 18.24 -6.10 -11.33
N GLU A 502 18.77 -6.28 -12.54
CA GLU A 502 18.98 -5.20 -13.50
C GLU A 502 17.63 -4.73 -14.10
N VAL A 503 16.71 -5.65 -14.36
CA VAL A 503 15.35 -5.31 -14.84
C VAL A 503 14.57 -4.55 -13.77
N ALA A 504 14.67 -4.94 -12.50
CA ALA A 504 14.09 -4.23 -11.37
C ALA A 504 14.65 -2.80 -11.26
N HIS A 505 15.96 -2.65 -11.40
CA HIS A 505 16.61 -1.34 -11.41
C HIS A 505 16.15 -0.46 -12.59
N ALA A 506 16.06 -1.04 -13.78
CA ALA A 506 15.55 -0.33 -14.96
C ALA A 506 14.10 0.14 -14.76
N MET A 507 13.25 -0.66 -14.10
CA MET A 507 11.89 -0.25 -13.75
C MET A 507 11.90 0.99 -12.82
N ALA A 508 12.78 1.01 -11.82
CA ALA A 508 12.93 2.16 -10.92
C ALA A 508 13.37 3.43 -11.66
N GLU A 509 14.35 3.32 -12.56
CA GLU A 509 14.84 4.46 -13.36
C GLU A 509 13.77 4.99 -14.32
N VAL A 510 13.04 4.10 -15.01
CA VAL A 510 11.93 4.48 -15.89
C VAL A 510 10.82 5.16 -15.09
N GLY A 511 10.47 4.64 -13.92
CA GLY A 511 9.48 5.25 -13.03
C GLY A 511 9.87 6.66 -12.59
N ALA A 512 11.12 6.85 -12.18
CA ALA A 512 11.66 8.16 -11.80
C ALA A 512 11.65 9.17 -12.97
N ALA A 513 11.77 8.69 -14.20
CA ALA A 513 11.75 9.51 -15.42
C ALA A 513 10.33 9.88 -15.89
N LEU A 514 9.28 9.22 -15.39
CA LEU A 514 7.90 9.57 -15.73
C LEU A 514 7.55 10.98 -15.21
N PRO A 515 6.86 11.81 -16.01
CA PRO A 515 6.32 13.08 -15.54
C PRO A 515 5.37 12.89 -14.34
N VAL A 516 5.36 13.85 -13.41
CA VAL A 516 4.47 13.83 -12.23
C VAL A 516 2.99 13.70 -12.64
N SER A 517 2.58 14.32 -13.75
CA SER A 517 1.21 14.21 -14.28
C SER A 517 0.79 12.79 -14.66
N LEU A 518 1.73 11.84 -14.79
CA LEU A 518 1.50 10.45 -15.15
C LEU A 518 1.77 9.48 -13.98
N ARG A 519 1.86 9.99 -12.74
CA ARG A 519 2.11 9.24 -11.51
C ARG A 519 1.00 9.46 -10.49
N GLU A 520 -0.17 8.83 -10.72
CA GLU A 520 -1.32 8.79 -9.80
C GLU A 520 -1.88 10.19 -9.40
N THR A 521 -1.78 11.17 -10.28
CA THR A 521 -2.24 12.55 -10.02
C THR A 521 -3.55 12.91 -10.72
N ALA A 522 -4.07 12.01 -11.57
CA ALA A 522 -5.22 12.28 -12.45
C ALA A 522 -5.08 13.53 -13.34
N LYS A 523 -3.86 14.05 -13.55
CA LYS A 523 -3.56 15.28 -14.31
C LYS A 523 -3.10 15.02 -15.74
N GLY A 524 -2.88 13.77 -16.13
CA GLY A 524 -2.34 13.39 -17.45
C GLY A 524 -2.90 12.07 -17.95
N GLY A 525 -2.45 11.65 -19.13
CA GLY A 525 -2.87 10.39 -19.73
C GLY A 525 -4.37 10.31 -20.01
N LEU A 526 -4.96 9.15 -19.72
CA LEU A 526 -6.40 8.92 -19.88
C LEU A 526 -7.26 9.86 -19.04
N ALA A 527 -6.81 10.20 -17.84
CA ALA A 527 -7.51 11.12 -16.94
C ALA A 527 -7.67 12.53 -17.51
N ALA A 528 -6.75 12.96 -18.39
CA ALA A 528 -6.78 14.28 -19.04
C ALA A 528 -7.53 14.29 -20.40
N THR A 529 -8.15 13.18 -20.81
CA THR A 529 -8.91 13.14 -22.04
C THR A 529 -10.25 13.88 -21.93
N PRO A 530 -10.80 14.44 -23.01
CA PRO A 530 -12.06 15.19 -22.97
C PRO A 530 -13.26 14.40 -22.44
N SER A 531 -13.22 13.06 -22.57
CA SER A 531 -14.27 12.16 -22.11
C SER A 531 -14.17 11.78 -20.61
N ALA A 532 -12.99 11.95 -20.01
CA ALA A 532 -12.75 11.54 -18.63
C ALA A 532 -13.70 12.20 -17.61
N PRO A 533 -13.98 13.51 -17.64
CA PRO A 533 -14.91 14.15 -16.72
C PRO A 533 -16.35 13.64 -16.84
N THR A 534 -16.77 13.18 -18.03
CA THR A 534 -18.14 12.73 -18.30
C THR A 534 -18.31 11.22 -18.15
N ALA A 535 -17.25 10.46 -17.96
CA ALA A 535 -17.30 8.99 -17.86
C ALA A 535 -18.19 8.48 -16.72
N CYS A 536 -18.54 9.32 -15.75
CA CYS A 536 -19.35 8.99 -14.58
C CYS A 536 -20.72 9.69 -14.55
N ALA A 537 -21.33 10.00 -15.67
CA ALA A 537 -22.63 10.71 -15.73
C ALA A 537 -23.80 9.95 -15.03
N SER A 538 -23.59 8.69 -14.60
CA SER A 538 -24.56 7.87 -13.87
C SER A 538 -24.21 7.64 -12.39
N CYS A 539 -23.17 8.28 -11.87
CA CYS A 539 -22.73 8.11 -10.48
C CYS A 539 -23.68 8.81 -9.51
N THR A 540 -24.31 8.04 -8.62
CA THR A 540 -25.16 8.57 -7.54
C THR A 540 -24.37 9.09 -6.34
N GLY A 541 -23.05 8.87 -6.30
CA GLY A 541 -22.16 9.27 -5.20
C GLY A 541 -21.38 10.56 -5.43
N CYS A 542 -21.42 11.13 -6.65
CA CYS A 542 -20.81 12.44 -6.92
C CYS A 542 -21.75 13.54 -6.45
N ALA A 543 -21.39 14.23 -5.38
CA ALA A 543 -22.13 15.34 -4.82
C ALA A 543 -22.26 16.54 -5.79
N PRO A 544 -23.15 17.53 -5.55
CA PRO A 544 -23.50 18.63 -6.46
C PRO A 544 -22.35 19.54 -6.94
N LEU A 545 -21.14 19.40 -6.38
CA LEU A 545 -19.96 20.19 -6.78
C LEU A 545 -19.53 19.94 -8.24
N ASP A 546 -19.68 18.71 -8.74
CA ASP A 546 -19.27 18.37 -10.11
C ASP A 546 -20.15 19.06 -11.16
N GLN A 547 -21.43 19.27 -10.88
CA GLN A 547 -22.32 19.92 -11.84
C GLN A 547 -21.97 21.42 -11.97
N ALA A 548 -21.59 22.07 -10.88
CA ALA A 548 -21.16 23.48 -10.91
C ALA A 548 -19.83 23.67 -11.65
N LEU A 549 -18.89 22.74 -11.54
CA LEU A 549 -17.64 22.73 -12.28
C LEU A 549 -17.85 22.46 -13.77
N ILE A 550 -18.68 21.48 -14.11
CA ILE A 550 -19.06 21.17 -15.50
C ILE A 550 -19.77 22.35 -16.16
N ASP A 551 -20.66 23.02 -15.43
CA ASP A 551 -21.37 24.19 -15.92
C ASP A 551 -20.46 25.41 -16.04
N ALA A 552 -19.48 25.58 -15.15
CA ALA A 552 -18.45 26.63 -15.24
C ALA A 552 -17.51 26.39 -16.44
N GLU A 553 -17.07 25.16 -16.69
CA GLU A 553 -16.24 24.82 -17.86
C GLU A 553 -17.02 24.97 -19.17
N ARG A 554 -18.31 24.62 -19.20
CA ARG A 554 -19.18 24.87 -20.35
C ARG A 554 -19.36 26.37 -20.62
N MET A 555 -19.52 27.20 -19.59
CA MET A 555 -19.58 28.65 -19.73
C MET A 555 -18.27 29.25 -20.24
N LEU A 556 -17.13 28.77 -19.77
CA LEU A 556 -15.81 29.21 -20.24
C LEU A 556 -15.53 28.79 -21.69
N SER A 557 -15.93 27.57 -22.08
CA SER A 557 -15.75 27.07 -23.45
C SER A 557 -16.71 27.69 -24.45
N SER A 558 -17.87 28.17 -24.02
CA SER A 558 -18.82 28.90 -24.89
C SER A 558 -18.38 30.34 -25.20
N ASN A 559 -17.59 30.95 -24.30
CA ASN A 559 -17.09 32.32 -24.48
C ASN A 559 -15.82 32.43 -25.37
N THR A 560 -15.23 31.29 -25.81
CA THR A 560 -14.02 31.32 -26.67
C THR A 560 -14.35 31.16 -28.16
N ARG A 561 -15.62 31.17 -28.58
CA ARG A 561 -16.02 30.94 -29.98
C ARG A 561 -16.32 32.21 -30.80
N ASP A 562 -16.24 33.39 -30.25
CA ASP A 562 -16.47 34.63 -30.98
C ASP A 562 -15.28 35.61 -30.89
N VAL A 563 -14.14 35.23 -31.52
CA VAL A 563 -13.16 36.20 -31.99
C VAL A 563 -13.04 36.05 -33.51
N PRO A 564 -13.56 36.97 -34.32
CA PRO A 564 -13.37 36.93 -35.75
C PRO A 564 -11.90 37.21 -36.05
N CYS A 565 -11.29 36.33 -36.85
CA CYS A 565 -10.00 36.64 -37.48
C CYS A 565 -10.17 37.85 -38.39
N ALA A 566 -9.49 38.93 -38.04
CA ALA A 566 -9.19 40.06 -38.95
C ALA A 566 -7.72 40.01 -39.33
#